data_2008259a751ae9c69d47efee82f3c0ca
#
_entry.id   2008259a751ae9c69d47efee82f3c0ca
#
_cell.length_a   1.000
_cell.length_b   1.000
_cell.length_c   1.000
_cell.angle_alpha   90.00
_cell.angle_beta   90.00
_cell.angle_gamma   90.00
#
_symmetry.space_group_name_H-M   'P 1'
#
loop_
_entity.id
_entity.type
_entity.pdbx_description
1 polymer ?
#
loop_
_entity_poly.entity_id
_entity_poly.type
_entity_poly.pdbx_seq_one_letter_code
_entity_poly.pdbx_strand_id
1 'polypeptide(L)'
;MDENNDFIYINGFKIEIKVISQNSNLEPIIFLHEGLGSVSLWKDFPLKVSKATNRDVILYSRIGMGKSSPIKDNRKPSYMHDEAKVYLPQIIKYLNLSEVILFGHSDGASIALIYAGSGFKVKSLILEAPHVFVENISVKGIKLAKKAWNNNNLKD
;
A
#
# COMPACT_ATOMS: atom_id res chain seq x y z
N MET A 1 17.03 2.76 17.39
CA MET A 1 15.94 3.61 16.88
C MET A 1 14.69 2.80 17.00
N ASP A 2 13.84 3.15 17.96
CA ASP A 2 12.60 2.42 18.18
C ASP A 2 11.71 2.54 16.94
N GLU A 3 11.43 1.41 16.31
CA GLU A 3 10.45 1.32 15.23
C GLU A 3 9.04 1.42 15.83
N ASN A 4 8.64 2.60 16.22
CA ASN A 4 7.26 2.83 16.61
C ASN A 4 6.40 2.80 15.34
N ASN A 5 5.88 1.60 15.02
CA ASN A 5 4.78 1.49 14.11
C ASN A 5 3.52 1.94 14.85
N ASP A 6 2.98 3.06 14.45
CA ASP A 6 1.71 3.54 14.95
C ASP A 6 0.55 2.78 14.31
N PHE A 7 -0.63 2.92 14.91
CA PHE A 7 -1.86 2.33 14.39
C PHE A 7 -2.93 3.40 14.30
N ILE A 8 -3.68 3.35 13.21
CA ILE A 8 -4.91 4.14 13.05
C ILE A 8 -6.09 3.21 12.91
N TYR A 9 -7.31 3.73 13.13
CA TYR A 9 -8.53 2.94 13.01
C TYR A 9 -9.41 3.53 11.91
N ILE A 10 -9.67 2.69 10.90
CA ILE A 10 -10.50 3.05 9.74
C ILE A 10 -11.62 2.01 9.62
N ASN A 11 -12.87 2.45 9.69
CA ASN A 11 -14.06 1.59 9.61
C ASN A 11 -14.02 0.39 10.59
N GLY A 12 -13.46 0.59 11.79
CA GLY A 12 -13.32 -0.44 12.81
C GLY A 12 -12.13 -1.39 12.63
N PHE A 13 -11.34 -1.23 11.58
CA PHE A 13 -10.10 -1.98 11.37
C PHE A 13 -8.89 -1.22 11.88
N LYS A 14 -8.03 -1.91 12.58
CA LYS A 14 -6.70 -1.42 12.96
C LYS A 14 -5.80 -1.49 11.73
N ILE A 15 -5.19 -0.38 11.36
CA ILE A 15 -4.28 -0.25 10.21
C ILE A 15 -2.89 0.10 10.74
N GLU A 16 -1.90 -0.73 10.42
CA GLU A 16 -0.49 -0.41 10.69
C GLU A 16 -0.04 0.74 9.79
N ILE A 17 0.56 1.76 10.41
CA ILE A 17 1.09 2.92 9.71
C ILE A 17 2.50 3.23 10.21
N LYS A 18 3.35 3.78 9.33
CA LYS A 18 4.66 4.33 9.67
C LYS A 18 4.81 5.67 8.97
N VAL A 19 5.19 6.69 9.72
CA VAL A 19 5.48 8.02 9.19
C VAL A 19 6.97 8.29 9.35
N ILE A 20 7.61 8.70 8.26
CA ILE A 20 9.00 9.16 8.22
C ILE A 20 8.94 10.65 7.94
N SER A 21 9.14 11.47 8.96
CA SER A 21 9.02 12.92 8.82
C SER A 21 10.37 13.58 8.54
N GLN A 22 10.33 14.57 7.65
CA GLN A 22 11.38 15.56 7.41
C GLN A 22 10.96 16.93 7.93
N ASN A 23 9.78 17.04 8.56
CA ASN A 23 9.15 18.32 8.93
C ASN A 23 9.04 19.26 7.71
N SER A 24 8.68 18.70 6.57
CA SER A 24 8.60 19.38 5.29
C SER A 24 7.21 19.96 5.06
N ASN A 25 7.15 21.11 4.37
CA ASN A 25 5.90 21.68 3.88
C ASN A 25 5.53 21.17 2.47
N LEU A 26 6.31 20.25 1.93
CA LEU A 26 6.05 19.63 0.63
C LEU A 26 5.00 18.52 0.76
N GLU A 27 4.28 18.25 -0.31
CA GLU A 27 3.29 17.16 -0.32
C GLU A 27 3.95 15.82 0.01
N PRO A 28 3.40 15.04 0.94
CA PRO A 28 3.98 13.78 1.37
C PRO A 28 3.84 12.70 0.29
N ILE A 29 4.69 11.68 0.40
CA ILE A 29 4.64 10.49 -0.45
C ILE A 29 4.00 9.37 0.34
N ILE A 30 2.88 8.81 -0.16
CA ILE A 30 2.27 7.60 0.41
C ILE A 30 2.72 6.38 -0.38
N PHE A 31 3.28 5.39 0.31
CA PHE A 31 3.74 4.14 -0.25
C PHE A 31 2.65 3.07 -0.19
N LEU A 32 2.31 2.52 -1.35
CA LEU A 32 1.31 1.48 -1.54
C LEU A 32 2.02 0.18 -1.94
N HIS A 33 2.05 -0.78 -1.02
CA HIS A 33 2.79 -2.02 -1.18
C HIS A 33 2.16 -2.99 -2.20
N GLU A 34 2.95 -3.97 -2.66
CA GLU A 34 2.53 -5.05 -3.56
C GLU A 34 1.53 -6.01 -2.89
N GLY A 35 1.04 -7.05 -3.64
CA GLY A 35 -0.06 -7.93 -3.24
C GLY A 35 0.10 -8.64 -1.90
N LEU A 36 1.33 -9.04 -1.55
CA LEU A 36 1.68 -9.71 -0.29
C LEU A 36 2.56 -8.85 0.61
N GLY A 37 2.68 -7.57 0.31
CA GLY A 37 3.54 -6.62 1.00
C GLY A 37 3.00 -6.12 2.34
N SER A 38 3.84 -5.33 2.98
CA SER A 38 3.54 -4.65 4.25
C SER A 38 4.50 -3.48 4.46
N VAL A 39 4.30 -2.71 5.53
CA VAL A 39 5.24 -1.64 5.95
C VAL A 39 6.67 -2.17 6.06
N SER A 40 6.87 -3.34 6.66
CA SER A 40 8.21 -3.89 6.91
C SER A 40 8.94 -4.34 5.63
N LEU A 41 8.24 -4.75 4.59
CA LEU A 41 8.85 -5.24 3.35
C LEU A 41 9.53 -4.14 2.52
N TRP A 42 9.21 -2.89 2.76
CA TRP A 42 9.88 -1.76 2.12
C TRP A 42 11.31 -1.52 2.63
N LYS A 43 11.67 -2.11 3.79
CA LYS A 43 12.99 -1.98 4.43
C LYS A 43 13.40 -0.51 4.60
N ASP A 44 14.58 -0.13 4.10
CA ASP A 44 15.14 1.21 4.20
C ASP A 44 14.84 2.13 2.99
N PHE A 45 14.20 1.58 1.95
CA PHE A 45 13.93 2.33 0.72
C PHE A 45 13.10 3.60 0.96
N PRO A 46 11.99 3.58 1.73
CA PRO A 46 11.22 4.78 2.01
C PRO A 46 12.01 5.86 2.76
N LEU A 47 12.90 5.46 3.66
CA LEU A 47 13.79 6.40 4.36
C LEU A 47 14.77 7.08 3.39
N LYS A 48 15.32 6.33 2.43
CA LYS A 48 16.20 6.89 1.40
C LYS A 48 15.45 7.87 0.51
N VAL A 49 14.22 7.52 0.09
CA VAL A 49 13.36 8.42 -0.70
C VAL A 49 13.02 9.69 0.08
N SER A 50 12.62 9.56 1.35
CA SER A 50 12.31 10.69 2.21
C SER A 50 13.48 11.67 2.30
N LYS A 51 14.68 11.17 2.59
CA LYS A 51 15.91 12.00 2.66
C LYS A 51 16.27 12.63 1.31
N ALA A 52 16.18 11.89 0.22
CA ALA A 52 16.55 12.38 -1.12
C ALA A 52 15.59 13.44 -1.65
N THR A 53 14.32 13.38 -1.26
CA THR A 53 13.27 14.30 -1.75
C THR A 53 12.93 15.41 -0.76
N ASN A 54 13.45 15.34 0.48
CA ASN A 54 13.07 16.18 1.60
C ASN A 54 11.55 16.20 1.81
N ARG A 55 10.87 15.05 1.65
CA ARG A 55 9.43 14.90 1.84
C ARG A 55 9.12 13.93 2.96
N ASP A 56 8.05 14.17 3.66
CA ASP A 56 7.47 13.19 4.56
C ASP A 56 7.03 11.97 3.75
N VAL A 57 7.26 10.79 4.29
CA VAL A 57 6.85 9.52 3.69
C VAL A 57 5.94 8.78 4.65
N ILE A 58 4.84 8.29 4.12
CA ILE A 58 3.82 7.55 4.86
C ILE A 58 3.69 6.17 4.24
N LEU A 59 3.78 5.15 5.08
CA LEU A 59 3.55 3.77 4.71
C LEU A 59 2.40 3.22 5.53
N TYR A 60 1.61 2.35 4.96
CA TYR A 60 0.64 1.57 5.72
C TYR A 60 0.53 0.15 5.18
N SER A 61 0.15 -0.79 6.04
CA SER A 61 -0.19 -2.15 5.65
C SER A 61 -1.69 -2.27 5.45
N ARG A 62 -2.11 -2.76 4.27
CA ARG A 62 -3.54 -3.00 4.00
C ARG A 62 -4.12 -4.03 4.97
N ILE A 63 -5.44 -4.03 5.15
CA ILE A 63 -6.15 -5.03 5.97
C ILE A 63 -5.75 -6.44 5.50
N GLY A 64 -5.42 -7.31 6.46
CA GLY A 64 -4.93 -8.66 6.22
C GLY A 64 -3.43 -8.75 5.94
N MET A 65 -2.69 -7.64 6.03
CA MET A 65 -1.25 -7.57 5.79
C MET A 65 -0.51 -6.94 6.98
N GLY A 66 0.77 -7.29 7.13
CA GLY A 66 1.62 -6.76 8.20
C GLY A 66 0.98 -6.92 9.57
N LYS A 67 0.97 -5.84 10.35
CA LYS A 67 0.37 -5.78 11.69
C LYS A 67 -1.06 -5.19 11.68
N SER A 68 -1.66 -5.00 10.51
CA SER A 68 -3.05 -4.57 10.37
C SER A 68 -4.03 -5.69 10.76
N SER A 69 -5.29 -5.32 11.01
CA SER A 69 -6.35 -6.29 11.31
C SER A 69 -6.40 -7.42 10.29
N PRO A 70 -6.58 -8.68 10.71
CA PRO A 70 -6.71 -9.80 9.80
C PRO A 70 -8.00 -9.70 8.98
N ILE A 71 -8.00 -10.32 7.80
CA ILE A 71 -9.22 -10.52 7.00
C ILE A 71 -9.93 -11.77 7.53
N LYS A 72 -11.25 -11.68 7.71
CA LYS A 72 -12.07 -12.83 8.10
C LYS A 72 -12.50 -13.68 6.91
N ASP A 73 -12.76 -13.03 5.78
CA ASP A 73 -13.26 -13.65 4.56
C ASP A 73 -12.24 -13.58 3.42
N ASN A 74 -12.45 -14.36 2.36
CA ASN A 74 -11.64 -14.26 1.16
C ASN A 74 -11.75 -12.87 0.53
N ARG A 75 -10.65 -12.34 0.02
CA ARG A 75 -10.64 -11.08 -0.73
C ARG A 75 -11.56 -11.17 -1.95
N LYS A 76 -12.40 -10.17 -2.12
CA LYS A 76 -13.23 -10.02 -3.32
C LYS A 76 -12.36 -9.62 -4.52
N PRO A 77 -12.76 -9.94 -5.76
CA PRO A 77 -12.07 -9.46 -6.95
C PRO A 77 -11.96 -7.92 -7.03
N SER A 78 -12.88 -7.20 -6.38
CA SER A 78 -12.88 -5.73 -6.29
C SER A 78 -11.90 -5.13 -5.28
N TYR A 79 -11.09 -5.92 -4.58
CA TYR A 79 -10.30 -5.46 -3.42
C TYR A 79 -9.40 -4.24 -3.71
N MET A 80 -8.82 -4.14 -4.91
CA MET A 80 -8.02 -2.96 -5.29
C MET A 80 -8.90 -1.71 -5.43
N HIS A 81 -10.12 -1.87 -5.93
CA HIS A 81 -11.10 -0.77 -6.03
C HIS A 81 -11.59 -0.34 -4.65
N ASP A 82 -11.85 -1.31 -3.75
CA ASP A 82 -12.26 -1.03 -2.38
C ASP A 82 -11.13 -0.30 -1.63
N GLU A 83 -9.88 -0.73 -1.82
CA GLU A 83 -8.71 -0.04 -1.26
C GLU A 83 -8.59 1.40 -1.77
N ALA A 84 -8.67 1.58 -3.10
CA ALA A 84 -8.52 2.89 -3.73
C ALA A 84 -9.65 3.87 -3.42
N LYS A 85 -10.91 3.38 -3.31
CA LYS A 85 -12.10 4.24 -3.20
C LYS A 85 -12.63 4.37 -1.78
N VAL A 86 -12.28 3.44 -0.89
CA VAL A 86 -12.81 3.43 0.48
C VAL A 86 -11.70 3.66 1.50
N TYR A 87 -10.66 2.82 1.53
CA TYR A 87 -9.66 2.86 2.59
C TYR A 87 -8.65 3.99 2.41
N LEU A 88 -8.00 4.10 1.25
CA LEU A 88 -6.98 5.12 0.99
C LEU A 88 -7.51 6.55 1.17
N PRO A 89 -8.72 6.93 0.68
CA PRO A 89 -9.27 8.26 0.95
C PRO A 89 -9.48 8.55 2.43
N GLN A 90 -9.89 7.53 3.21
CA GLN A 90 -10.10 7.69 4.65
C GLN A 90 -8.79 7.82 5.41
N ILE A 91 -7.73 7.10 4.99
CA ILE A 91 -6.38 7.25 5.55
C ILE A 91 -5.86 8.66 5.30
N ILE A 92 -5.97 9.16 4.06
CA ILE A 92 -5.57 10.53 3.68
C ILE A 92 -6.33 11.57 4.51
N LYS A 93 -7.64 11.39 4.67
CA LYS A 93 -8.48 12.26 5.50
C LYS A 93 -8.10 12.19 6.99
N TYR A 94 -7.85 11.00 7.52
CA TYR A 94 -7.43 10.80 8.92
C TYR A 94 -6.14 11.55 9.22
N LEU A 95 -5.21 11.52 8.27
CA LEU A 95 -3.91 12.21 8.37
C LEU A 95 -4.01 13.71 8.05
N ASN A 96 -5.21 14.22 7.76
CA ASN A 96 -5.47 15.63 7.41
C ASN A 96 -4.62 16.12 6.23
N LEU A 97 -4.43 15.27 5.21
CA LEU A 97 -3.66 15.60 4.03
C LEU A 97 -4.56 16.14 2.91
N SER A 98 -4.17 17.24 2.30
CA SER A 98 -4.93 17.89 1.22
C SER A 98 -4.58 17.36 -0.17
N GLU A 99 -3.32 17.01 -0.37
CA GLU A 99 -2.77 16.49 -1.62
C GLU A 99 -1.57 15.59 -1.31
N VAL A 100 -1.39 14.54 -2.09
CA VAL A 100 -0.35 13.53 -1.86
C VAL A 100 0.30 13.10 -3.16
N ILE A 101 1.51 12.58 -3.07
CA ILE A 101 2.15 11.78 -4.13
C ILE A 101 1.92 10.32 -3.77
N LEU A 102 1.44 9.51 -4.72
CA LEU A 102 1.29 8.06 -4.51
C LEU A 102 2.45 7.32 -5.18
N PHE A 103 3.21 6.59 -4.39
CA PHE A 103 4.20 5.63 -4.86
C PHE A 103 3.64 4.23 -4.72
N GLY A 104 3.35 3.57 -5.83
CA GLY A 104 2.76 2.23 -5.82
C GLY A 104 3.64 1.20 -6.51
N HIS A 105 3.73 0.00 -5.91
CA HIS A 105 4.37 -1.16 -6.52
C HIS A 105 3.33 -2.28 -6.73
N SER A 106 3.28 -2.84 -7.95
CA SER A 106 2.40 -3.96 -8.32
C SER A 106 0.92 -3.64 -8.01
N ASP A 107 0.26 -4.36 -7.10
CA ASP A 107 -1.10 -4.04 -6.63
C ASP A 107 -1.23 -2.58 -6.17
N GLY A 108 -0.24 -2.08 -5.43
CA GLY A 108 -0.20 -0.71 -4.97
C GLY A 108 -0.19 0.31 -6.11
N ALA A 109 0.50 0.00 -7.21
CA ALA A 109 0.51 0.83 -8.41
C ALA A 109 -0.86 0.84 -9.09
N SER A 110 -1.53 -0.31 -9.16
CA SER A 110 -2.90 -0.42 -9.69
C SER A 110 -3.90 0.34 -8.81
N ILE A 111 -3.77 0.25 -7.47
CA ILE A 111 -4.58 1.01 -6.52
C ILE A 111 -4.40 2.52 -6.72
N ALA A 112 -3.15 2.99 -6.90
CA ALA A 112 -2.87 4.40 -7.18
C ALA A 112 -3.53 4.89 -8.47
N LEU A 113 -3.48 4.08 -9.55
CA LEU A 113 -4.18 4.38 -10.81
C LEU A 113 -5.69 4.48 -10.63
N ILE A 114 -6.30 3.51 -9.92
CA ILE A 114 -7.74 3.50 -9.64
C ILE A 114 -8.12 4.72 -8.79
N TYR A 115 -7.31 5.08 -7.80
CA TYR A 115 -7.53 6.26 -6.95
C TYR A 115 -7.60 7.54 -7.80
N ALA A 116 -6.57 7.80 -8.61
CA ALA A 116 -6.52 8.98 -9.48
C ALA A 116 -7.63 8.97 -10.54
N GLY A 117 -7.87 7.82 -11.18
CA GLY A 117 -8.93 7.64 -12.17
C GLY A 117 -10.34 7.75 -11.61
N SER A 118 -10.50 7.66 -10.28
CA SER A 118 -11.79 7.88 -9.59
C SER A 118 -12.05 9.34 -9.23
N GLY A 119 -11.17 10.26 -9.64
CA GLY A 119 -11.34 11.70 -9.45
C GLY A 119 -10.86 12.22 -8.09
N PHE A 120 -10.16 11.40 -7.30
CA PHE A 120 -9.53 11.88 -6.07
C PHE A 120 -8.31 12.74 -6.36
N LYS A 121 -8.09 13.75 -5.52
CA LYS A 121 -6.98 14.67 -5.69
C LYS A 121 -5.64 14.00 -5.41
N VAL A 122 -4.72 14.07 -6.35
CA VAL A 122 -3.36 13.54 -6.26
C VAL A 122 -2.39 14.45 -6.99
N LYS A 123 -1.24 14.74 -6.40
CA LYS A 123 -0.19 15.59 -6.98
C LYS A 123 0.49 14.89 -8.15
N SER A 124 0.91 13.67 -7.93
CA SER A 124 1.54 12.83 -8.95
C SER A 124 1.50 11.35 -8.56
N LEU A 125 1.76 10.50 -9.54
CA LEU A 125 1.86 9.06 -9.39
C LEU A 125 3.27 8.60 -9.77
N ILE A 126 3.84 7.71 -8.94
CA ILE A 126 5.05 6.95 -9.24
C ILE A 126 4.62 5.49 -9.22
N LEU A 127 4.67 4.84 -10.37
CA LEU A 127 4.07 3.53 -10.57
C LEU A 127 5.13 2.53 -11.01
N GLU A 128 5.29 1.47 -10.24
CA GLU A 128 6.17 0.36 -10.56
C GLU A 128 5.33 -0.90 -10.80
N ALA A 129 5.47 -1.49 -11.99
CA ALA A 129 4.80 -2.72 -12.41
C ALA A 129 3.27 -2.77 -12.15
N PRO A 130 2.47 -1.76 -12.56
CA PRO A 130 1.02 -1.78 -12.36
C PRO A 130 0.36 -2.91 -13.18
N HIS A 131 -0.66 -3.54 -12.60
CA HIS A 131 -1.53 -4.48 -13.32
C HIS A 131 -2.65 -3.71 -14.01
N VAL A 132 -2.49 -3.37 -15.28
CA VAL A 132 -3.48 -2.63 -16.08
C VAL A 132 -4.44 -3.58 -16.80
N PHE A 133 -3.95 -4.77 -17.13
CA PHE A 133 -4.73 -5.86 -17.74
C PHE A 133 -4.21 -7.22 -17.26
N VAL A 134 -5.03 -8.26 -17.48
CA VAL A 134 -4.67 -9.61 -17.06
C VAL A 134 -3.77 -10.27 -18.10
N GLU A 135 -2.55 -10.59 -17.70
CA GLU A 135 -1.56 -11.28 -18.55
C GLU A 135 -1.49 -12.76 -18.22
N ASN A 136 -1.39 -13.59 -19.26
CA ASN A 136 -1.29 -15.04 -19.11
C ASN A 136 -0.09 -15.47 -18.27
N ILE A 137 1.04 -14.74 -18.36
CA ILE A 137 2.24 -15.01 -17.56
C ILE A 137 1.98 -14.81 -16.08
N SER A 138 1.28 -13.74 -15.70
CA SER A 138 0.89 -13.43 -14.32
C SER A 138 -0.04 -14.50 -13.76
N VAL A 139 -1.06 -14.91 -14.54
CA VAL A 139 -2.00 -15.98 -14.16
C VAL A 139 -1.28 -17.31 -13.93
N LYS A 140 -0.32 -17.65 -14.81
CA LYS A 140 0.51 -18.86 -14.68
C LYS A 140 1.38 -18.79 -13.42
N GLY A 141 2.02 -17.66 -13.16
CA GLY A 141 2.84 -17.42 -11.97
C GLY A 141 2.03 -17.60 -10.67
N ILE A 142 0.85 -17.00 -10.58
CA ILE A 142 -0.05 -17.14 -9.42
C ILE A 142 -0.48 -18.60 -9.20
N LYS A 143 -0.83 -19.32 -10.27
CA LYS A 143 -1.17 -20.75 -10.17
C LYS A 143 0.00 -21.60 -9.64
N LEU A 144 1.22 -21.32 -10.08
CA LEU A 144 2.43 -22.01 -9.61
C LEU A 144 2.70 -21.67 -8.14
N ALA A 145 2.61 -20.40 -7.74
CA ALA A 145 2.79 -19.98 -6.36
C ALA A 145 1.75 -20.63 -5.43
N LYS A 146 0.47 -20.67 -5.83
CA LYS A 146 -0.58 -21.37 -5.09
C LYS A 146 -0.31 -22.87 -4.92
N LYS A 147 0.21 -23.53 -5.97
CA LYS A 147 0.59 -24.95 -5.91
C LYS A 147 1.77 -25.16 -4.96
N ALA A 148 2.78 -24.31 -5.02
CA ALA A 148 3.94 -24.38 -4.12
C ALA A 148 3.53 -24.14 -2.65
N TRP A 149 2.67 -23.15 -2.40
CA TRP A 149 2.11 -22.88 -1.07
C TRP A 149 1.42 -24.11 -0.45
N ASN A 150 0.62 -24.82 -1.26
CA ASN A 150 -0.11 -26.00 -0.76
C ASN A 150 0.79 -27.23 -0.56
N ASN A 151 1.88 -27.34 -1.31
CA ASN A 151 2.71 -28.55 -1.36
C ASN A 151 4.04 -28.45 -0.58
N ASN A 152 4.58 -27.26 -0.35
CA ASN A 152 5.97 -27.06 0.07
C ASN A 152 6.12 -26.26 1.37
N ASN A 153 5.12 -26.21 2.24
CA ASN A 153 5.21 -25.51 3.53
C ASN A 153 5.80 -24.08 3.44
N LEU A 154 5.44 -23.31 2.41
CA LEU A 154 5.83 -21.90 2.29
C LEU A 154 5.21 -21.01 3.38
N LYS A 155 4.64 -21.63 4.43
CA LYS A 155 4.04 -20.94 5.58
C LYS A 155 5.06 -20.60 6.66
N ASP A 156 6.22 -21.25 6.61
CA ASP A 156 7.35 -21.06 7.51
C ASP A 156 8.39 -20.15 6.81
#